data_fbe30013328d959aeac0dae342a75eee
#
_entry.id   fbe30013328d959aeac0dae342a75eee
#
_cell.length_a   1.000
_cell.length_b   1.000
_cell.length_c   1.000
_cell.angle_alpha   90.00
_cell.angle_beta   90.00
_cell.angle_gamma   90.00
#
_symmetry.space_group_name_H-M   'P 1'
#
loop_
_entity.id
_entity.type
_entity.pdbx_description
1 polymer ?
#
loop_
_entity_poly.entity_id
_entity_poly.type
_entity_poly.pdbx_seq_one_letter_code
_entity_poly.pdbx_strand_id
1 'polypeptide(L)'
;MAVKTYDVVIVGSGAAGGTMAAHLARQGVDVAVVEGGPKVNTRTDFNTHAMPFEFPNRHIPTMKTGKQGFDSERSRGIGGKTLLWNAVALRFSQRDFKGKSIDGGGADWPIDYNDLAPYYDKIEREIGVCGNLDHLEDLPDGIFLPPVPLKCSDVLVQRGAAKLGVKVIHVRKSTLSRATRTRPACHFCGNCMAGCDVVAKYNSADVHMIPALRTGKLEIVPNAIVREVVVTPENRVTGVRYIDRVTKAEREVRGRSVVVSCACVQSVALLMMSTSRLYPNGLANSSGHLGREFIPHMTGGVQCFLTKLIGKPLGNDEGFLDHAYIPSFMHTRKRGYSRSFGVQFNYQNRRSVGWTRQIPGFGKAYKQAVKERYPAFLTFSPYGEKTPDSQTYIDLDPVEKDDWGLPRARRHVFWNDNDMAIFHDMQRWSKDILVSSGAEILEVYGEPRTNHELGGARMGSDPKTSVVNAFCQTHDVPNLFVVDGSVFPSASEKNPTHTIMALASRTADHIAGRLKKGDL
;
A
#
# COMPACT_ATOMS: atom_id res chain seq x y z
N MET A 1 -28.69 -29.12 0.50
CA MET A 1 -27.74 -28.97 1.60
C MET A 1 -27.84 -27.53 2.12
N ALA A 2 -27.84 -27.31 3.44
CA ALA A 2 -27.86 -25.97 4.00
C ALA A 2 -26.57 -25.24 3.57
N VAL A 3 -26.72 -23.98 3.13
CA VAL A 3 -25.56 -23.14 2.77
C VAL A 3 -24.76 -22.87 4.06
N LYS A 4 -23.47 -23.17 4.04
CA LYS A 4 -22.57 -22.93 5.17
C LYS A 4 -22.52 -21.43 5.49
N THR A 5 -22.69 -21.07 6.76
CA THR A 5 -22.54 -19.71 7.24
C THR A 5 -21.28 -19.62 8.09
N TYR A 6 -20.38 -18.70 7.72
CA TYR A 6 -19.13 -18.43 8.45
C TYR A 6 -19.39 -17.40 9.58
N ASP A 7 -18.48 -17.34 10.55
CA ASP A 7 -18.50 -16.24 11.52
C ASP A 7 -18.14 -14.92 10.84
N VAL A 8 -17.13 -14.96 9.96
CA VAL A 8 -16.64 -13.77 9.26
C VAL A 8 -16.37 -14.06 7.78
N VAL A 9 -16.93 -13.23 6.89
CA VAL A 9 -16.59 -13.20 5.47
C VAL A 9 -15.68 -12.00 5.21
N ILE A 10 -14.49 -12.22 4.64
CA ILE A 10 -13.51 -11.19 4.32
C ILE A 10 -13.43 -11.06 2.79
N VAL A 11 -13.63 -9.86 2.25
CA VAL A 11 -13.48 -9.56 0.82
C VAL A 11 -12.07 -9.05 0.55
N GLY A 12 -11.28 -9.84 -0.18
CA GLY A 12 -9.89 -9.55 -0.49
C GLY A 12 -8.89 -10.27 0.41
N SER A 13 -7.79 -10.73 -0.17
CA SER A 13 -6.74 -11.54 0.47
C SER A 13 -5.39 -10.82 0.59
N GLY A 14 -5.38 -9.50 0.35
CA GLY A 14 -4.18 -8.66 0.40
C GLY A 14 -3.61 -8.48 1.80
N ALA A 15 -2.88 -7.38 2.02
CA ALA A 15 -2.24 -7.08 3.30
C ALA A 15 -3.21 -7.09 4.49
N ALA A 16 -4.35 -6.40 4.35
CA ALA A 16 -5.36 -6.34 5.41
C ALA A 16 -6.10 -7.68 5.57
N GLY A 17 -6.75 -8.14 4.49
CA GLY A 17 -7.61 -9.32 4.57
C GLY A 17 -6.85 -10.58 4.95
N GLY A 18 -5.63 -10.78 4.44
CA GLY A 18 -4.80 -11.92 4.82
C GLY A 18 -4.32 -11.87 6.27
N THR A 19 -3.96 -10.69 6.78
CA THR A 19 -3.62 -10.50 8.20
C THR A 19 -4.82 -10.83 9.09
N MET A 20 -6.00 -10.27 8.77
CA MET A 20 -7.22 -10.55 9.53
C MET A 20 -7.61 -12.02 9.50
N ALA A 21 -7.61 -12.63 8.30
CA ALA A 21 -7.95 -14.04 8.14
C ALA A 21 -7.06 -14.95 8.99
N ALA A 22 -5.75 -14.68 8.99
CA ALA A 22 -4.81 -15.45 9.78
C ALA A 22 -5.02 -15.26 11.29
N HIS A 23 -5.27 -14.03 11.74
CA HIS A 23 -5.44 -13.74 13.16
C HIS A 23 -6.77 -14.28 13.69
N LEU A 24 -7.86 -14.16 12.95
CA LEU A 24 -9.17 -14.71 13.31
C LEU A 24 -9.15 -16.24 13.32
N ALA A 25 -8.62 -16.88 12.28
CA ALA A 25 -8.55 -18.34 12.19
C ALA A 25 -7.71 -18.97 13.31
N ARG A 26 -6.59 -18.33 13.70
CA ARG A 26 -5.79 -18.74 14.86
C ARG A 26 -6.51 -18.59 16.21
N GLN A 27 -7.52 -17.73 16.28
CA GLN A 27 -8.39 -17.55 17.45
C GLN A 27 -9.62 -18.46 17.44
N GLY A 28 -9.72 -19.40 16.45
CA GLY A 28 -10.79 -20.38 16.35
C GLY A 28 -12.05 -19.89 15.62
N VAL A 29 -12.03 -18.69 15.05
CA VAL A 29 -13.14 -18.11 14.27
C VAL A 29 -13.21 -18.75 12.89
N ASP A 30 -14.41 -19.15 12.44
CA ASP A 30 -14.63 -19.69 11.10
C ASP A 30 -14.68 -18.55 10.07
N VAL A 31 -13.70 -18.54 9.16
CA VAL A 31 -13.47 -17.44 8.20
C VAL A 31 -13.60 -17.94 6.76
N ALA A 32 -14.32 -17.18 5.92
CA ALA A 32 -14.21 -17.29 4.47
C ALA A 32 -13.52 -16.04 3.91
N VAL A 33 -12.52 -16.22 3.05
CA VAL A 33 -11.91 -15.15 2.27
C VAL A 33 -12.35 -15.26 0.81
N VAL A 34 -12.98 -14.20 0.29
CA VAL A 34 -13.46 -14.11 -1.09
C VAL A 34 -12.47 -13.26 -1.88
N GLU A 35 -11.79 -13.87 -2.85
CA GLU A 35 -10.71 -13.22 -3.63
C GLU A 35 -11.03 -13.21 -5.13
N GLY A 36 -10.94 -12.03 -5.74
CA GLY A 36 -11.26 -11.83 -7.16
C GLY A 36 -10.29 -12.48 -8.15
N GLY A 37 -9.12 -12.89 -7.71
CA GLY A 37 -8.10 -13.52 -8.54
C GLY A 37 -7.84 -14.99 -8.24
N PRO A 38 -7.00 -15.65 -9.06
CA PRO A 38 -6.66 -17.06 -8.90
C PRO A 38 -5.68 -17.27 -7.74
N LYS A 39 -5.48 -18.54 -7.41
CA LYS A 39 -4.34 -18.96 -6.60
C LYS A 39 -3.05 -18.73 -7.38
N VAL A 40 -2.07 -18.12 -6.73
CA VAL A 40 -0.72 -17.92 -7.25
C VAL A 40 0.22 -18.83 -6.49
N ASN A 41 1.02 -19.61 -7.20
CA ASN A 41 2.10 -20.39 -6.62
C ASN A 41 3.40 -19.59 -6.77
N THR A 42 3.90 -19.04 -5.68
CA THR A 42 5.07 -18.16 -5.70
C THR A 42 6.35 -18.83 -6.19
N ARG A 43 6.44 -20.16 -6.13
CA ARG A 43 7.62 -20.91 -6.59
C ARG A 43 7.62 -21.20 -8.08
N THR A 44 6.45 -21.29 -8.70
CA THR A 44 6.33 -21.67 -10.13
C THR A 44 5.84 -20.52 -11.00
N ASP A 45 5.02 -19.61 -10.45
CA ASP A 45 4.37 -18.54 -11.21
C ASP A 45 5.18 -17.23 -11.18
N PHE A 46 6.15 -17.12 -10.27
CA PHE A 46 7.09 -16.00 -10.26
C PHE A 46 8.32 -16.30 -11.09
N ASN A 47 8.64 -15.39 -11.97
CA ASN A 47 9.93 -15.33 -12.63
C ASN A 47 10.56 -13.97 -12.31
N THR A 48 11.48 -13.97 -11.34
CA THR A 48 12.16 -12.74 -10.90
C THR A 48 13.05 -12.12 -11.96
N HIS A 49 13.32 -12.83 -13.06
CA HIS A 49 14.01 -12.32 -14.25
C HIS A 49 13.06 -11.75 -15.29
N ALA A 50 11.75 -12.04 -15.21
CA ALA A 50 10.75 -11.46 -16.08
C ALA A 50 10.56 -9.97 -15.78
N MET A 51 10.16 -9.24 -16.83
CA MET A 51 9.76 -7.84 -16.64
C MET A 51 8.44 -7.79 -15.85
N PRO A 52 8.26 -6.76 -15.02
CA PRO A 52 7.04 -6.64 -14.21
C PRO A 52 5.72 -6.70 -14.98
N PHE A 53 5.70 -6.26 -16.24
CA PHE A 53 4.50 -6.31 -17.09
C PHE A 53 4.19 -7.72 -17.66
N GLU A 54 5.14 -8.64 -17.58
CA GLU A 54 4.94 -10.04 -18.02
C GLU A 54 4.28 -10.90 -16.95
N PHE A 55 4.11 -10.37 -15.74
CA PHE A 55 3.50 -11.12 -14.66
C PHE A 55 1.99 -11.29 -14.89
N PRO A 56 1.46 -12.54 -14.86
CA PRO A 56 0.04 -12.80 -15.07
C PRO A 56 -0.84 -12.03 -14.08
N ASN A 57 -1.96 -11.48 -14.56
CA ASN A 57 -2.93 -10.72 -13.77
C ASN A 57 -2.40 -9.43 -13.10
N ARG A 58 -1.23 -8.93 -13.49
CA ARG A 58 -0.73 -7.65 -13.00
C ARG A 58 -1.44 -6.45 -13.62
N HIS A 59 -1.73 -6.54 -14.91
CA HIS A 59 -2.44 -5.50 -15.66
C HIS A 59 -3.93 -5.76 -15.65
N ILE A 60 -4.56 -5.55 -14.48
CA ILE A 60 -6.00 -5.44 -14.45
C ILE A 60 -6.32 -4.00 -14.78
N PRO A 61 -7.01 -3.73 -15.89
CA PRO A 61 -7.33 -2.37 -16.28
C PRO A 61 -8.14 -1.71 -15.17
N THR A 62 -7.53 -0.78 -14.47
CA THR A 62 -8.27 0.20 -13.71
C THR A 62 -8.57 1.35 -14.64
N MET A 63 -9.76 1.92 -14.53
CA MET A 63 -10.14 3.01 -15.40
C MET A 63 -9.16 4.16 -15.36
N LYS A 64 -8.84 4.66 -16.54
CA LYS A 64 -8.29 5.98 -16.75
C LYS A 64 -9.42 6.98 -16.57
N THR A 65 -9.32 7.87 -15.60
CA THR A 65 -10.28 8.95 -15.42
C THR A 65 -9.61 10.29 -15.63
N GLY A 66 -10.21 11.09 -16.51
CA GLY A 66 -9.75 12.43 -16.87
C GLY A 66 -8.49 12.44 -17.75
N LYS A 67 -8.00 13.67 -18.03
CA LYS A 67 -6.80 13.91 -18.85
C LYS A 67 -5.51 13.36 -18.22
N GLN A 68 -5.52 13.06 -16.92
CA GLN A 68 -4.43 12.44 -16.18
C GLN A 68 -4.76 10.96 -15.93
N GLY A 69 -4.59 10.14 -16.94
CA GLY A 69 -4.81 8.70 -16.84
C GLY A 69 -3.82 8.03 -15.88
N PHE A 70 -4.34 7.45 -14.80
CA PHE A 70 -3.59 6.58 -13.89
C PHE A 70 -4.02 5.14 -14.08
N ASP A 71 -3.10 4.31 -14.51
CA ASP A 71 -3.18 2.87 -14.29
C ASP A 71 -2.61 2.60 -12.89
N SER A 72 -3.47 2.48 -11.87
CA SER A 72 -3.01 1.87 -10.64
C SER A 72 -2.77 0.39 -10.94
N GLU A 73 -1.52 -0.02 -10.93
CA GLU A 73 -1.15 -1.41 -11.07
C GLU A 73 -1.75 -2.21 -9.91
N ARG A 74 -2.76 -3.01 -10.19
CA ARG A 74 -3.41 -3.89 -9.22
C ARG A 74 -3.15 -5.33 -9.60
N SER A 75 -2.80 -6.13 -8.61
CA SER A 75 -2.72 -7.57 -8.76
C SER A 75 -3.97 -8.19 -8.15
N ARG A 76 -4.73 -8.95 -8.93
CA ARG A 76 -5.76 -9.86 -8.44
C ARG A 76 -5.17 -11.26 -8.36
N GLY A 77 -5.18 -11.81 -7.17
CA GLY A 77 -4.68 -13.14 -6.85
C GLY A 77 -4.61 -13.30 -5.36
N ILE A 78 -4.62 -14.53 -4.86
CA ILE A 78 -4.48 -14.78 -3.43
C ILE A 78 -3.15 -14.17 -2.96
N GLY A 79 -3.23 -13.17 -2.06
CA GLY A 79 -2.12 -12.35 -1.63
C GLY A 79 -2.16 -10.90 -2.13
N GLY A 80 -2.96 -10.60 -3.16
CA GLY A 80 -3.15 -9.25 -3.68
C GLY A 80 -1.84 -8.54 -4.04
N LYS A 81 -1.78 -7.24 -3.85
CA LYS A 81 -0.58 -6.42 -4.13
C LYS A 81 0.68 -6.84 -3.37
N THR A 82 0.55 -7.58 -2.26
CA THR A 82 1.72 -8.06 -1.51
C THR A 82 2.59 -9.04 -2.30
N LEU A 83 2.06 -9.63 -3.35
CA LEU A 83 2.83 -10.46 -4.27
C LEU A 83 3.91 -9.65 -5.02
N LEU A 84 3.60 -8.41 -5.39
CA LEU A 84 4.38 -7.58 -6.32
C LEU A 84 4.86 -6.23 -5.74
N TRP A 85 4.68 -5.99 -4.45
CA TRP A 85 5.05 -4.73 -3.80
C TRP A 85 6.53 -4.65 -3.43
N ASN A 86 6.97 -3.46 -3.06
CA ASN A 86 8.36 -3.21 -2.69
C ASN A 86 8.67 -3.51 -1.22
N ALA A 87 7.67 -3.88 -0.44
CA ALA A 87 7.77 -4.34 0.94
C ALA A 87 8.30 -3.31 1.97
N VAL A 88 8.25 -2.03 1.66
CA VAL A 88 8.60 -0.97 2.62
C VAL A 88 7.59 -0.98 3.77
N ALA A 89 8.08 -1.05 5.01
CA ALA A 89 7.29 -1.26 6.22
C ALA A 89 7.66 -0.19 7.28
N LEU A 90 7.15 1.02 7.11
CA LEU A 90 7.37 2.14 8.00
C LEU A 90 6.21 2.24 8.98
N ARG A 91 6.49 2.57 10.25
CA ARG A 91 5.47 2.91 11.25
C ARG A 91 5.02 4.34 11.07
N PHE A 92 3.74 4.60 11.20
CA PHE A 92 3.25 5.97 11.44
C PHE A 92 3.69 6.41 12.85
N SER A 93 3.98 7.69 12.99
CA SER A 93 4.35 8.32 14.27
C SER A 93 3.13 8.99 14.91
N GLN A 94 3.28 9.48 16.14
CA GLN A 94 2.24 10.27 16.80
C GLN A 94 1.83 11.50 15.95
N ARG A 95 2.77 12.12 15.26
CA ARG A 95 2.52 13.24 14.35
C ARG A 95 1.58 12.88 13.20
N ASP A 96 1.69 11.66 12.67
CA ASP A 96 0.82 11.20 11.57
C ASP A 96 -0.63 11.04 12.02
N PHE A 97 -0.84 10.60 13.28
CA PHE A 97 -2.18 10.45 13.87
C PHE A 97 -2.81 11.77 14.33
N LYS A 98 -2.02 12.77 14.67
CA LYS A 98 -2.46 14.05 15.25
C LYS A 98 -2.02 15.26 14.41
N GLY A 99 -1.94 15.08 13.10
CA GLY A 99 -1.43 16.09 12.19
C GLY A 99 -2.20 17.40 12.20
N LYS A 100 -3.53 17.34 12.21
CA LYS A 100 -4.36 18.53 12.28
C LYS A 100 -4.13 19.34 13.55
N SER A 101 -4.07 18.67 14.69
CA SER A 101 -3.80 19.31 15.98
C SER A 101 -2.37 19.85 16.10
N ILE A 102 -1.39 19.28 15.39
CA ILE A 102 0.03 19.62 15.50
C ILE A 102 0.43 20.74 14.51
N ASP A 103 0.03 20.63 13.23
CA ASP A 103 0.48 21.55 12.19
C ASP A 103 -0.66 22.14 11.33
N GLY A 104 -1.91 21.88 11.71
CA GLY A 104 -3.11 22.39 11.04
C GLY A 104 -3.50 21.65 9.76
N GLY A 105 -2.67 20.70 9.29
CA GLY A 105 -2.91 19.95 8.06
C GLY A 105 -3.60 18.61 8.28
N GLY A 106 -4.46 18.22 7.33
CA GLY A 106 -5.10 16.92 7.34
C GLY A 106 -6.28 16.78 8.32
N ALA A 107 -6.41 15.61 8.90
CA ALA A 107 -7.41 15.29 9.92
C ALA A 107 -6.76 14.45 11.03
N ASP A 108 -7.20 14.63 12.27
CA ASP A 108 -6.77 13.76 13.36
C ASP A 108 -7.49 12.40 13.25
N TRP A 109 -6.76 11.36 13.58
CA TRP A 109 -7.32 10.04 13.75
C TRP A 109 -8.02 9.92 15.13
N PRO A 110 -9.10 9.14 15.26
CA PRO A 110 -9.72 8.84 16.56
C PRO A 110 -8.90 7.87 17.42
N ILE A 111 -7.75 7.46 16.94
CA ILE A 111 -6.74 6.63 17.60
C ILE A 111 -5.38 7.35 17.58
N ASP A 112 -4.42 6.83 18.31
CA ASP A 112 -3.05 7.35 18.33
C ASP A 112 -1.98 6.25 18.14
N TYR A 113 -0.70 6.64 18.23
CA TYR A 113 0.41 5.72 18.05
C TYR A 113 0.37 4.56 19.06
N ASN A 114 0.00 4.83 20.32
CA ASN A 114 0.01 3.81 21.39
C ASN A 114 -1.07 2.75 21.17
N ASP A 115 -2.19 3.10 20.52
CA ASP A 115 -3.24 2.15 20.12
C ASP A 115 -2.73 1.12 19.11
N LEU A 116 -1.74 1.48 18.29
CA LEU A 116 -1.21 0.61 17.23
C LEU A 116 0.19 0.05 17.52
N ALA A 117 0.96 0.62 18.43
CA ALA A 117 2.33 0.18 18.72
C ALA A 117 2.44 -1.33 19.02
N PRO A 118 1.58 -1.95 19.85
CA PRO A 118 1.63 -3.39 20.09
C PRO A 118 1.33 -4.23 18.84
N TYR A 119 0.50 -3.71 17.93
CA TYR A 119 0.14 -4.38 16.68
C TYR A 119 1.24 -4.22 15.62
N TYR A 120 1.94 -3.09 15.58
CA TYR A 120 3.17 -2.98 14.78
C TYR A 120 4.20 -4.01 15.22
N ASP A 121 4.46 -4.14 16.51
CA ASP A 121 5.38 -5.12 17.07
C ASP A 121 5.00 -6.55 16.70
N LYS A 122 3.71 -6.89 16.81
CA LYS A 122 3.18 -8.21 16.44
C LYS A 122 3.40 -8.51 14.96
N ILE A 123 3.06 -7.57 14.09
CA ILE A 123 3.21 -7.72 12.64
C ILE A 123 4.68 -7.83 12.25
N GLU A 124 5.57 -7.00 12.80
CA GLU A 124 7.01 -7.04 12.47
C GLU A 124 7.64 -8.38 12.79
N ARG A 125 7.27 -9.00 13.92
CA ARG A 125 7.71 -10.38 14.26
C ARG A 125 7.17 -11.41 13.27
N GLU A 126 5.93 -11.28 12.83
CA GLU A 126 5.28 -12.24 11.94
C GLU A 126 5.84 -12.16 10.50
N ILE A 127 5.98 -10.95 9.97
CA ILE A 127 6.39 -10.77 8.57
C ILE A 127 7.90 -10.74 8.38
N GLY A 128 8.65 -10.42 9.43
CA GLY A 128 10.09 -10.24 9.41
C GLY A 128 10.48 -8.93 8.72
N VAL A 129 10.63 -7.86 9.50
CA VAL A 129 11.10 -6.56 9.01
C VAL A 129 12.58 -6.41 9.30
N CYS A 130 13.40 -6.09 8.29
CA CYS A 130 14.79 -5.69 8.50
C CYS A 130 14.89 -4.15 8.55
N GLY A 131 15.84 -3.66 9.33
CA GLY A 131 16.03 -2.22 9.50
C GLY A 131 17.00 -1.92 10.62
N ASN A 132 17.17 -0.65 10.91
CA ASN A 132 18.04 -0.16 11.99
C ASN A 132 17.22 0.61 13.01
N LEU A 133 17.69 0.65 14.25
CA LEU A 133 17.18 1.55 15.28
C LEU A 133 17.81 2.92 15.05
N ASP A 134 17.03 3.87 14.59
CA ASP A 134 17.52 5.20 14.20
C ASP A 134 17.17 6.29 15.20
N HIS A 135 16.32 5.96 16.19
CA HIS A 135 15.87 6.82 17.28
C HIS A 135 15.29 8.16 16.77
N LEU A 136 14.43 8.09 15.75
CA LEU A 136 13.76 9.24 15.16
C LEU A 136 12.35 9.39 15.72
N GLU A 137 11.99 10.57 16.18
CA GLU A 137 10.66 10.87 16.70
C GLU A 137 9.57 10.63 15.64
N ASP A 138 9.80 11.13 14.42
CA ASP A 138 8.85 11.04 13.31
C ASP A 138 8.90 9.68 12.58
N LEU A 139 9.77 8.75 13.00
CA LEU A 139 9.82 7.39 12.49
C LEU A 139 10.16 6.42 13.63
N PRO A 140 9.17 6.05 14.46
CA PRO A 140 9.38 5.23 15.66
C PRO A 140 10.09 3.91 15.34
N ASP A 141 11.01 3.51 16.20
CA ASP A 141 11.71 2.23 16.09
C ASP A 141 10.75 1.06 16.37
N GLY A 142 11.15 -0.10 15.87
CA GLY A 142 10.39 -1.33 15.96
C GLY A 142 11.24 -2.55 16.23
N ILE A 143 10.71 -3.72 15.91
CA ILE A 143 11.38 -5.01 16.09
C ILE A 143 11.96 -5.47 14.76
N PHE A 144 13.25 -5.26 14.59
CA PHE A 144 13.90 -5.45 13.30
C PHE A 144 14.91 -6.61 13.30
N LEU A 145 14.96 -7.31 12.18
CA LEU A 145 16.12 -8.09 11.76
C LEU A 145 17.27 -7.12 11.39
N PRO A 146 18.53 -7.56 11.41
CA PRO A 146 19.65 -6.72 11.01
C PRO A 146 19.40 -6.05 9.65
N PRO A 147 19.81 -4.79 9.44
CA PRO A 147 19.71 -4.14 8.16
C PRO A 147 20.63 -4.79 7.13
N VAL A 148 20.29 -4.60 5.86
CA VAL A 148 21.22 -4.94 4.77
C VAL A 148 22.19 -3.78 4.57
N PRO A 149 23.49 -4.03 4.34
CA PRO A 149 24.47 -2.97 4.12
C PRO A 149 24.08 -2.02 2.99
N LEU A 150 24.35 -0.74 3.16
CA LEU A 150 24.12 0.29 2.14
C LEU A 150 24.99 0.01 0.90
N LYS A 151 24.44 0.27 -0.28
CA LYS A 151 25.17 0.20 -1.55
C LYS A 151 26.12 1.39 -1.72
N CYS A 152 27.06 1.28 -2.64
CA CYS A 152 27.95 2.40 -2.98
C CYS A 152 27.18 3.66 -3.35
N SER A 153 26.08 3.54 -4.10
CA SER A 153 25.18 4.65 -4.43
C SER A 153 24.58 5.29 -3.18
N ASP A 154 24.12 4.47 -2.24
CA ASP A 154 23.47 4.95 -1.01
C ASP A 154 24.47 5.70 -0.12
N VAL A 155 25.71 5.21 -0.05
CA VAL A 155 26.80 5.85 0.70
C VAL A 155 27.18 7.21 0.07
N LEU A 156 27.19 7.31 -1.26
CA LEU A 156 27.43 8.60 -1.94
C LEU A 156 26.31 9.59 -1.62
N VAL A 157 25.06 9.15 -1.68
CA VAL A 157 23.91 9.97 -1.32
C VAL A 157 23.93 10.36 0.16
N GLN A 158 24.24 9.43 1.06
CA GLN A 158 24.35 9.70 2.50
C GLN A 158 25.36 10.82 2.80
N ARG A 159 26.53 10.77 2.14
CA ARG A 159 27.58 11.81 2.27
C ARG A 159 27.13 13.16 1.71
N GLY A 160 26.40 13.16 0.59
CA GLY A 160 25.85 14.39 0.00
C GLY A 160 24.75 14.99 0.85
N ALA A 161 23.81 14.19 1.32
CA ALA A 161 22.73 14.60 2.19
C ALA A 161 23.23 15.18 3.53
N ALA A 162 24.26 14.56 4.12
CA ALA A 162 24.87 15.02 5.37
C ALA A 162 25.41 16.46 5.29
N LYS A 163 25.95 16.90 4.14
CA LYS A 163 26.39 18.29 3.93
C LYS A 163 25.24 19.30 4.00
N LEU A 164 24.02 18.85 3.77
CA LEU A 164 22.79 19.65 3.84
C LEU A 164 22.03 19.44 5.17
N GLY A 165 22.63 18.72 6.14
CA GLY A 165 22.01 18.39 7.41
C GLY A 165 20.81 17.45 7.26
N VAL A 166 20.82 16.58 6.26
CA VAL A 166 19.76 15.59 6.00
C VAL A 166 20.26 14.18 6.30
N LYS A 167 19.50 13.43 7.10
CA LYS A 167 19.84 12.06 7.50
C LYS A 167 19.35 11.06 6.43
N VAL A 168 20.19 10.11 6.08
CA VAL A 168 19.88 8.94 5.25
C VAL A 168 20.03 7.71 6.11
N ILE A 169 18.99 6.88 6.15
CA ILE A 169 18.94 5.65 6.95
C ILE A 169 18.73 4.41 6.07
N HIS A 170 18.93 3.24 6.65
CA HIS A 170 18.48 1.99 6.03
C HIS A 170 16.96 1.98 5.94
N VAL A 171 16.41 1.58 4.80
CA VAL A 171 14.96 1.41 4.69
C VAL A 171 14.50 0.27 5.60
N ARG A 172 13.34 0.46 6.25
CA ARG A 172 12.67 -0.61 7.00
C ARG A 172 11.80 -1.41 6.04
N LYS A 173 12.05 -2.72 5.94
CA LYS A 173 11.50 -3.52 4.87
C LYS A 173 11.12 -4.93 5.32
N SER A 174 9.93 -5.39 4.96
CA SER A 174 9.50 -6.76 5.25
C SER A 174 10.10 -7.75 4.25
N THR A 175 11.42 -7.86 4.33
CA THR A 175 12.24 -8.80 3.58
C THR A 175 13.30 -9.36 4.52
N LEU A 176 13.45 -10.67 4.56
CA LEU A 176 14.35 -11.32 5.52
C LEU A 176 15.81 -11.09 5.15
N SER A 177 16.55 -10.36 5.97
CA SER A 177 18.02 -10.21 5.86
C SER A 177 18.78 -11.45 6.35
N ARG A 178 18.14 -12.29 7.17
CA ARG A 178 18.61 -13.61 7.59
C ARG A 178 17.48 -14.63 7.56
N ALA A 179 17.80 -15.90 7.39
CA ALA A 179 16.82 -16.97 7.40
C ALA A 179 16.09 -17.07 8.75
N THR A 180 14.81 -17.41 8.69
CA THR A 180 13.98 -17.82 9.83
C THR A 180 13.78 -19.35 9.78
N ARG A 181 13.08 -19.91 10.77
CA ARG A 181 12.78 -21.35 10.76
C ARG A 181 11.95 -21.79 9.54
N THR A 182 11.16 -20.90 8.94
CA THR A 182 10.18 -21.23 7.90
C THR A 182 10.45 -20.56 6.55
N ARG A 183 11.33 -19.58 6.50
CA ARG A 183 11.60 -18.78 5.28
C ARG A 183 13.10 -18.51 5.14
N PRO A 184 13.67 -18.66 3.94
CA PRO A 184 15.08 -18.34 3.68
C PRO A 184 15.34 -16.83 3.73
N ALA A 185 16.61 -16.46 3.83
CA ALA A 185 17.04 -15.09 3.64
C ALA A 185 16.88 -14.63 2.18
N CYS A 186 16.85 -13.32 1.96
CA CYS A 186 16.89 -12.72 0.63
C CYS A 186 18.22 -13.07 -0.06
N HIS A 187 18.13 -13.44 -1.35
CA HIS A 187 19.30 -13.68 -2.20
C HIS A 187 19.68 -12.45 -3.05
N PHE A 188 19.13 -11.30 -2.71
CA PHE A 188 19.51 -9.98 -3.24
C PHE A 188 19.39 -9.78 -4.76
N CYS A 189 18.43 -10.43 -5.41
CA CYS A 189 18.20 -10.29 -6.84
C CYS A 189 17.72 -8.88 -7.30
N GLY A 190 17.32 -8.01 -6.38
CA GLY A 190 16.86 -6.66 -6.69
C GLY A 190 15.48 -6.56 -7.37
N ASN A 191 14.74 -7.68 -7.49
CA ASN A 191 13.56 -7.80 -8.33
C ASN A 191 12.24 -7.89 -7.57
N CYS A 192 12.16 -7.27 -6.40
CA CYS A 192 11.01 -7.38 -5.49
C CYS A 192 9.64 -7.13 -6.13
N MET A 193 9.58 -6.28 -7.16
CA MET A 193 8.33 -5.95 -7.88
C MET A 193 7.90 -7.02 -8.91
N ALA A 194 8.76 -7.98 -9.21
CA ALA A 194 8.44 -9.12 -10.07
C ALA A 194 8.06 -10.38 -9.29
N GLY A 195 7.81 -10.23 -7.99
CA GLY A 195 7.54 -11.34 -7.08
C GLY A 195 8.74 -11.72 -6.23
N CYS A 196 8.64 -12.83 -5.49
CA CYS A 196 9.74 -13.40 -4.73
C CYS A 196 9.56 -14.91 -4.65
N ASP A 197 10.30 -15.62 -5.48
CA ASP A 197 10.26 -17.08 -5.63
C ASP A 197 10.72 -17.83 -4.37
N VAL A 198 11.62 -17.23 -3.57
CA VAL A 198 12.09 -17.80 -2.30
C VAL A 198 11.29 -17.34 -1.07
N VAL A 199 10.28 -16.48 -1.24
CA VAL A 199 9.42 -15.98 -0.15
C VAL A 199 10.21 -15.23 0.96
N ALA A 200 11.41 -14.75 0.68
CA ALA A 200 12.15 -13.90 1.62
C ALA A 200 11.43 -12.56 1.83
N LYS A 201 10.86 -11.98 0.76
CA LYS A 201 9.95 -10.85 0.82
C LYS A 201 8.57 -11.32 1.27
N TYR A 202 7.98 -10.59 2.22
CA TYR A 202 6.62 -10.88 2.67
C TYR A 202 5.60 -10.79 1.53
N ASN A 203 4.74 -11.81 1.48
CA ASN A 203 3.45 -11.75 0.82
C ASN A 203 2.39 -12.43 1.69
N SER A 204 1.16 -11.97 1.58
CA SER A 204 0.04 -12.43 2.41
C SER A 204 -0.29 -13.91 2.17
N ALA A 205 -0.17 -14.40 0.93
CA ALA A 205 -0.49 -15.79 0.58
C ALA A 205 0.36 -16.78 1.39
N ASP A 206 1.68 -16.65 1.31
CA ASP A 206 2.61 -17.62 1.90
C ASP A 206 2.78 -17.44 3.41
N VAL A 207 2.74 -16.19 3.91
CA VAL A 207 3.08 -15.90 5.32
C VAL A 207 1.85 -15.94 6.22
N HIS A 208 0.69 -15.54 5.73
CA HIS A 208 -0.54 -15.51 6.51
C HIS A 208 -1.55 -16.58 6.10
N MET A 209 -1.92 -16.63 4.81
CA MET A 209 -3.03 -17.46 4.37
C MET A 209 -2.73 -18.97 4.42
N ILE A 210 -1.58 -19.41 3.89
CA ILE A 210 -1.22 -20.84 3.89
C ILE A 210 -1.09 -21.39 5.32
N PRO A 211 -0.42 -20.75 6.28
CA PRO A 211 -0.44 -21.19 7.67
C PRO A 211 -1.84 -21.19 8.30
N ALA A 212 -2.69 -20.22 7.97
CA ALA A 212 -4.05 -20.14 8.48
C ALA A 212 -4.96 -21.26 7.96
N LEU A 213 -4.79 -21.70 6.72
CA LEU A 213 -5.53 -22.85 6.18
C LEU A 213 -5.31 -24.13 7.01
N ARG A 214 -4.13 -24.30 7.61
CA ARG A 214 -3.79 -25.47 8.45
C ARG A 214 -4.55 -25.50 9.78
N THR A 215 -5.18 -24.41 10.16
CA THR A 215 -6.04 -24.38 11.37
C THR A 215 -7.38 -25.09 11.15
N GLY A 216 -7.76 -25.33 9.90
CA GLY A 216 -9.11 -25.82 9.55
C GLY A 216 -10.22 -24.78 9.70
N LYS A 217 -9.86 -23.52 10.07
CA LYS A 217 -10.77 -22.41 10.32
C LYS A 217 -10.82 -21.36 9.21
N LEU A 218 -10.08 -21.57 8.13
CA LEU A 218 -10.05 -20.69 6.97
C LEU A 218 -10.45 -21.44 5.71
N GLU A 219 -11.36 -20.85 4.94
CA GLU A 219 -11.67 -21.25 3.56
C GLU A 219 -11.39 -20.07 2.62
N ILE A 220 -10.86 -20.34 1.44
CA ILE A 220 -10.60 -19.33 0.41
C ILE A 220 -11.43 -19.62 -0.81
N VAL A 221 -12.21 -18.65 -1.26
CA VAL A 221 -13.01 -18.67 -2.49
C VAL A 221 -12.30 -17.82 -3.55
N PRO A 222 -11.46 -18.41 -4.41
CA PRO A 222 -10.75 -17.69 -5.45
C PRO A 222 -11.65 -17.41 -6.66
N ASN A 223 -11.19 -16.53 -7.57
CA ASN A 223 -11.90 -16.15 -8.79
C ASN A 223 -13.32 -15.61 -8.54
N ALA A 224 -13.54 -14.95 -7.42
CA ALA A 224 -14.83 -14.47 -6.96
C ALA A 224 -14.86 -12.93 -6.96
N ILE A 225 -15.44 -12.34 -7.99
CA ILE A 225 -15.60 -10.89 -8.13
C ILE A 225 -16.84 -10.47 -7.32
N VAL A 226 -16.61 -9.96 -6.12
CA VAL A 226 -17.71 -9.51 -5.25
C VAL A 226 -18.37 -8.27 -5.86
N ARG A 227 -19.70 -8.37 -6.04
CA ARG A 227 -20.52 -7.30 -6.61
C ARG A 227 -21.34 -6.54 -5.56
N GLU A 228 -21.63 -7.18 -4.44
CA GLU A 228 -22.56 -6.66 -3.43
C GLU A 228 -22.28 -7.25 -2.06
N VAL A 229 -22.37 -6.42 -1.03
CA VAL A 229 -22.52 -6.82 0.37
C VAL A 229 -24.02 -6.87 0.69
N VAL A 230 -24.52 -8.02 1.12
CA VAL A 230 -25.97 -8.24 1.33
C VAL A 230 -26.37 -7.72 2.70
N VAL A 231 -27.30 -6.78 2.75
CA VAL A 231 -27.87 -6.22 3.98
C VAL A 231 -29.35 -6.57 4.11
N THR A 232 -29.78 -6.94 5.33
CA THR A 232 -31.20 -7.25 5.63
C THR A 232 -31.99 -6.00 6.02
N PRO A 233 -33.34 -6.07 6.01
CA PRO A 233 -34.17 -4.99 6.52
C PRO A 233 -33.90 -4.61 7.98
N GLU A 234 -33.37 -5.55 8.81
CA GLU A 234 -33.00 -5.36 10.20
C GLU A 234 -31.61 -4.71 10.34
N ASN A 235 -31.09 -4.16 9.25
CA ASN A 235 -29.81 -3.45 9.20
C ASN A 235 -28.61 -4.29 9.62
N ARG A 236 -28.54 -5.55 9.16
CA ARG A 236 -27.40 -6.43 9.37
C ARG A 236 -26.93 -7.02 8.05
N VAL A 237 -25.62 -7.14 7.89
CA VAL A 237 -25.07 -7.88 6.75
C VAL A 237 -25.16 -9.40 7.01
N THR A 238 -25.39 -10.17 5.94
CA THR A 238 -25.52 -11.63 5.97
C THR A 238 -24.52 -12.35 5.06
N GLY A 239 -23.71 -11.61 4.33
CA GLY A 239 -22.71 -12.15 3.44
C GLY A 239 -22.45 -11.26 2.23
N VAL A 240 -21.93 -11.88 1.17
CA VAL A 240 -21.63 -11.20 -0.10
C VAL A 240 -22.10 -12.01 -1.28
N ARG A 241 -22.55 -11.32 -2.35
CA ARG A 241 -22.77 -11.91 -3.67
C ARG A 241 -21.60 -11.63 -4.57
N TYR A 242 -21.20 -12.61 -5.34
CA TYR A 242 -20.08 -12.50 -6.26
C TYR A 242 -20.39 -13.14 -7.60
N ILE A 243 -19.67 -12.71 -8.62
CA ILE A 243 -19.63 -13.28 -9.95
C ILE A 243 -18.39 -14.16 -10.03
N ASP A 244 -18.57 -15.44 -10.33
CA ASP A 244 -17.47 -16.35 -10.63
C ASP A 244 -16.73 -15.83 -11.86
N ARG A 245 -15.45 -15.56 -11.73
CA ARG A 245 -14.64 -14.92 -12.76
C ARG A 245 -14.59 -15.70 -14.06
N VAL A 246 -14.64 -17.03 -13.97
CA VAL A 246 -14.50 -17.95 -15.11
C VAL A 246 -15.85 -18.26 -15.73
N THR A 247 -16.81 -18.70 -14.91
CA THR A 247 -18.11 -19.18 -15.40
C THR A 247 -19.15 -18.07 -15.56
N LYS A 248 -18.89 -16.87 -15.01
CA LYS A 248 -19.81 -15.74 -14.95
C LYS A 248 -21.09 -16.01 -14.12
N ALA A 249 -21.16 -17.14 -13.43
CA ALA A 249 -22.28 -17.48 -12.57
C ALA A 249 -22.30 -16.62 -11.31
N GLU A 250 -23.49 -16.16 -10.90
CA GLU A 250 -23.68 -15.49 -9.61
C GLU A 250 -23.73 -16.53 -8.48
N ARG A 251 -23.08 -16.23 -7.39
CA ARG A 251 -23.00 -17.06 -6.18
C ARG A 251 -23.00 -16.20 -4.92
N GLU A 252 -23.18 -16.83 -3.77
CA GLU A 252 -23.21 -16.16 -2.46
C GLU A 252 -22.30 -16.88 -1.45
N VAL A 253 -21.66 -16.11 -0.59
CA VAL A 253 -20.98 -16.59 0.62
C VAL A 253 -21.62 -15.92 1.83
N ARG A 254 -22.12 -16.73 2.79
CA ARG A 254 -22.83 -16.23 3.98
C ARG A 254 -21.91 -16.10 5.18
N GLY A 255 -22.11 -15.05 5.98
CA GLY A 255 -21.39 -14.82 7.21
C GLY A 255 -22.16 -13.95 8.19
N ARG A 256 -21.87 -14.14 9.48
CA ARG A 256 -22.45 -13.34 10.56
C ARG A 256 -21.91 -11.90 10.55
N SER A 257 -20.69 -11.72 10.08
CA SER A 257 -20.05 -10.42 9.88
C SER A 257 -19.33 -10.37 8.53
N VAL A 258 -19.21 -9.19 7.95
CA VAL A 258 -18.48 -8.94 6.71
C VAL A 258 -17.37 -7.92 6.93
N VAL A 259 -16.19 -8.21 6.37
CA VAL A 259 -15.06 -7.28 6.32
C VAL A 259 -14.73 -6.97 4.86
N VAL A 260 -14.79 -5.70 4.50
CA VAL A 260 -14.38 -5.21 3.18
C VAL A 260 -12.92 -4.78 3.25
N SER A 261 -12.04 -5.45 2.48
CA SER A 261 -10.58 -5.21 2.45
C SER A 261 -9.96 -5.45 1.07
N CYS A 262 -10.67 -5.02 0.03
CA CYS A 262 -10.31 -5.24 -1.37
C CYS A 262 -9.46 -4.12 -1.99
N ALA A 263 -8.72 -3.41 -1.20
CA ALA A 263 -7.93 -2.20 -1.47
C ALA A 263 -8.81 -0.94 -1.64
N CYS A 264 -8.27 0.22 -1.26
CA CYS A 264 -8.95 1.50 -1.06
C CYS A 264 -10.10 1.77 -2.06
N VAL A 265 -9.78 1.98 -3.33
CA VAL A 265 -10.78 2.34 -4.36
C VAL A 265 -11.82 1.24 -4.58
N GLN A 266 -11.40 -0.04 -4.50
CA GLN A 266 -12.34 -1.14 -4.73
C GLN A 266 -13.26 -1.37 -3.51
N SER A 267 -12.78 -1.13 -2.30
CA SER A 267 -13.61 -1.17 -1.08
C SER A 267 -14.69 -0.10 -1.12
N VAL A 268 -14.31 1.13 -1.47
CA VAL A 268 -15.26 2.23 -1.66
C VAL A 268 -16.27 1.93 -2.76
N ALA A 269 -15.81 1.45 -3.93
CA ALA A 269 -16.68 1.10 -5.05
C ALA A 269 -17.66 -0.03 -4.69
N LEU A 270 -17.20 -1.07 -3.96
CA LEU A 270 -18.07 -2.15 -3.51
C LEU A 270 -19.19 -1.65 -2.59
N LEU A 271 -18.86 -0.77 -1.65
CA LEU A 271 -19.87 -0.16 -0.77
C LEU A 271 -20.85 0.72 -1.56
N MET A 272 -20.38 1.50 -2.53
CA MET A 272 -21.24 2.30 -3.41
C MET A 272 -22.18 1.44 -4.28
N MET A 273 -21.71 0.31 -4.77
CA MET A 273 -22.52 -0.64 -5.54
C MET A 273 -23.51 -1.43 -4.68
N SER A 274 -23.24 -1.55 -3.37
CA SER A 274 -24.09 -2.29 -2.43
C SER A 274 -25.28 -1.44 -1.98
N THR A 275 -26.20 -1.17 -2.90
CA THR A 275 -27.39 -0.36 -2.63
C THR A 275 -28.55 -1.20 -2.11
N SER A 276 -29.41 -0.60 -1.32
CA SER A 276 -30.65 -1.20 -0.82
C SER A 276 -31.68 -0.13 -0.52
N ARG A 277 -32.88 -0.55 -0.09
CA ARG A 277 -33.90 0.40 0.36
C ARG A 277 -33.42 1.26 1.54
N LEU A 278 -32.62 0.70 2.44
CA LEU A 278 -32.03 1.42 3.57
C LEU A 278 -30.87 2.33 3.15
N TYR A 279 -30.13 1.93 2.12
CA TYR A 279 -28.91 2.58 1.64
C TYR A 279 -28.98 2.86 0.14
N PRO A 280 -29.84 3.77 -0.34
CA PRO A 280 -30.02 4.02 -1.78
C PRO A 280 -28.77 4.66 -2.44
N ASN A 281 -27.91 5.32 -1.65
CA ASN A 281 -26.70 6.01 -2.10
C ASN A 281 -25.41 5.24 -1.74
N GLY A 282 -25.50 3.91 -1.54
CA GLY A 282 -24.38 3.06 -1.14
C GLY A 282 -24.42 2.69 0.35
N LEU A 283 -23.97 1.46 0.63
CA LEU A 283 -23.93 0.89 1.98
C LEU A 283 -22.96 1.66 2.88
N ALA A 284 -23.37 1.90 4.12
CA ALA A 284 -22.62 2.67 5.12
C ALA A 284 -22.34 4.15 4.71
N ASN A 285 -23.27 4.77 3.98
CA ASN A 285 -23.13 6.14 3.47
C ASN A 285 -24.19 7.12 4.00
N SER A 286 -24.68 6.94 5.23
CA SER A 286 -25.62 7.88 5.83
C SER A 286 -25.01 9.27 6.04
N SER A 287 -23.70 9.33 6.27
CA SER A 287 -22.94 10.57 6.42
C SER A 287 -22.71 11.33 5.11
N GLY A 288 -22.83 10.68 3.93
CA GLY A 288 -22.44 11.25 2.63
C GLY A 288 -20.91 11.34 2.42
N HIS A 289 -20.11 10.76 3.32
CA HIS A 289 -18.65 10.79 3.23
C HIS A 289 -18.04 9.59 2.50
N LEU A 290 -18.82 8.58 2.10
CA LEU A 290 -18.32 7.48 1.29
C LEU A 290 -17.85 8.01 -0.08
N GLY A 291 -16.60 7.72 -0.43
CA GLY A 291 -15.92 8.21 -1.62
C GLY A 291 -15.27 9.58 -1.48
N ARG A 292 -15.59 10.34 -0.42
CA ARG A 292 -15.02 11.68 -0.18
C ARG A 292 -13.63 11.60 0.45
N GLU A 293 -12.90 12.71 0.35
CA GLU A 293 -11.54 12.86 0.91
C GLU A 293 -10.64 11.66 0.54
N PHE A 294 -10.58 11.35 -0.74
CA PHE A 294 -9.56 10.45 -1.29
C PHE A 294 -8.21 11.15 -1.21
N ILE A 295 -7.23 10.54 -0.56
CA ILE A 295 -5.94 11.14 -0.24
C ILE A 295 -4.77 10.28 -0.74
N PRO A 296 -4.59 10.12 -2.05
CA PRO A 296 -3.45 9.37 -2.56
C PRO A 296 -2.14 10.10 -2.22
N HIS A 297 -1.06 9.34 -1.99
CA HIS A 297 0.26 9.96 -1.91
C HIS A 297 0.58 10.70 -3.21
N MET A 298 1.09 11.92 -3.05
CA MET A 298 1.72 12.66 -4.12
C MET A 298 3.15 12.15 -4.30
N THR A 299 3.57 11.90 -5.53
CA THR A 299 4.94 11.52 -5.83
C THR A 299 5.50 12.33 -6.99
N GLY A 300 6.79 12.60 -6.91
CA GLY A 300 7.59 13.18 -7.97
C GLY A 300 8.71 12.23 -8.38
N GLY A 301 9.76 12.78 -8.91
CA GLY A 301 10.96 12.03 -9.22
C GLY A 301 12.09 12.90 -9.72
N VAL A 302 13.31 12.49 -9.38
CA VAL A 302 14.53 13.05 -9.95
C VAL A 302 15.40 11.90 -10.41
N GLN A 303 15.70 11.88 -11.71
CA GLN A 303 16.61 10.91 -12.31
C GLN A 303 17.99 11.52 -12.47
N CYS A 304 19.03 10.74 -12.22
CA CYS A 304 20.40 11.22 -12.28
C CYS A 304 21.42 10.11 -12.58
N PHE A 305 22.63 10.54 -12.88
CA PHE A 305 23.82 9.69 -12.84
C PHE A 305 24.75 10.14 -11.72
N LEU A 306 25.08 9.25 -10.79
CA LEU A 306 26.14 9.48 -9.80
C LEU A 306 27.49 9.40 -10.53
N THR A 307 28.14 10.55 -10.78
CA THR A 307 29.30 10.64 -11.70
C THR A 307 30.44 9.71 -11.30
N LYS A 308 30.66 9.49 -10.00
CA LYS A 308 31.68 8.57 -9.49
C LYS A 308 31.47 7.09 -9.85
N LEU A 309 30.27 6.74 -10.27
CA LEU A 309 29.92 5.36 -10.67
C LEU A 309 29.89 5.16 -12.19
N ILE A 310 30.05 6.21 -12.99
CA ILE A 310 30.15 6.11 -14.47
C ILE A 310 31.40 5.30 -14.82
N GLY A 311 31.22 4.30 -15.68
CA GLY A 311 32.31 3.41 -16.14
C GLY A 311 32.81 2.41 -15.10
N LYS A 312 32.21 2.36 -13.92
CA LYS A 312 32.57 1.34 -12.91
C LYS A 312 31.93 -0.01 -13.28
N PRO A 313 32.53 -1.12 -12.83
CA PRO A 313 31.89 -2.43 -12.95
C PRO A 313 30.50 -2.39 -12.30
N LEU A 314 29.56 -3.11 -12.90
CA LEU A 314 28.33 -3.44 -12.21
C LEU A 314 28.71 -4.21 -10.94
N GLY A 315 28.34 -3.70 -9.80
CA GLY A 315 28.24 -4.54 -8.61
C GLY A 315 27.26 -5.68 -8.91
N ASN A 316 27.39 -6.79 -8.21
CA ASN A 316 26.34 -7.79 -8.18
C ASN A 316 25.01 -7.08 -7.87
N ASP A 317 23.88 -7.67 -8.21
CA ASP A 317 22.56 -7.20 -7.79
C ASP A 317 22.44 -7.30 -6.25
N GLU A 318 23.39 -6.68 -5.56
CA GLU A 318 23.52 -6.73 -4.11
C GLU A 318 22.42 -5.90 -3.49
N GLY A 319 21.50 -6.57 -2.87
CA GLY A 319 20.50 -6.00 -2.01
C GLY A 319 19.10 -5.88 -2.59
N PHE A 320 18.24 -5.30 -1.76
CA PHE A 320 16.86 -5.04 -2.10
C PHE A 320 16.76 -3.90 -3.12
N LEU A 321 15.62 -3.85 -3.74
CA LEU A 321 15.10 -2.61 -4.25
C LEU A 321 14.86 -1.64 -3.07
N ASP A 322 15.17 -0.34 -3.21
CA ASP A 322 15.10 0.66 -2.13
C ASP A 322 15.84 0.23 -0.85
N HIS A 323 17.14 0.46 -0.80
CA HIS A 323 17.98 0.16 0.36
C HIS A 323 17.98 1.23 1.41
N ALA A 324 17.87 2.48 0.97
CA ALA A 324 17.99 3.65 1.81
C ALA A 324 16.71 4.50 1.75
N TYR A 325 16.52 5.28 2.79
CA TYR A 325 15.38 6.16 2.97
C TYR A 325 15.83 7.48 3.58
N ILE A 326 15.27 8.56 3.12
CA ILE A 326 15.36 9.86 3.77
C ILE A 326 14.01 10.08 4.48
N PRO A 327 13.97 9.95 5.81
CA PRO A 327 12.79 10.28 6.59
C PRO A 327 12.42 11.75 6.43
N SER A 328 11.18 12.08 6.76
CA SER A 328 10.75 13.47 6.83
C SER A 328 11.70 14.28 7.72
N PHE A 329 12.21 15.38 7.20
CA PHE A 329 13.11 16.32 7.90
C PHE A 329 12.60 17.76 7.87
N MET A 330 11.44 18.00 7.24
CA MET A 330 10.88 19.33 7.08
C MET A 330 10.14 19.81 8.32
N HIS A 331 9.79 18.93 9.25
CA HIS A 331 9.09 19.30 10.49
C HIS A 331 9.89 20.27 11.37
N THR A 332 11.21 20.19 11.32
CA THR A 332 12.12 21.07 12.08
C THR A 332 12.61 22.28 11.28
N ARG A 333 12.13 22.46 10.05
CA ARG A 333 12.59 23.53 9.15
C ARG A 333 11.47 24.54 8.89
N LYS A 334 11.84 25.79 8.64
CA LYS A 334 10.89 26.83 8.21
C LYS A 334 10.34 26.46 6.83
N ARG A 335 9.02 26.38 6.70
CA ARG A 335 8.30 26.07 5.47
C ARG A 335 6.98 26.85 5.40
N GLY A 336 6.47 27.04 4.19
CA GLY A 336 5.19 27.74 3.94
C GLY A 336 3.99 26.81 3.76
N TYR A 337 4.10 25.54 4.19
CA TYR A 337 3.06 24.53 4.04
C TYR A 337 2.97 23.64 5.29
N SER A 338 1.83 23.02 5.51
CA SER A 338 1.61 21.98 6.52
C SER A 338 1.96 20.59 5.96
N ARG A 339 2.25 19.63 6.85
CA ARG A 339 2.66 18.27 6.51
C ARG A 339 4.08 18.20 5.94
N SER A 340 4.45 17.09 5.29
CA SER A 340 5.84 16.89 4.86
C SER A 340 5.98 15.90 3.70
N PHE A 341 7.22 15.48 3.45
CA PHE A 341 7.58 14.45 2.50
C PHE A 341 8.77 13.61 2.98
N GLY A 342 8.88 12.38 2.48
CA GLY A 342 10.05 11.52 2.62
C GLY A 342 10.58 11.09 1.25
N VAL A 343 11.80 10.56 1.15
CA VAL A 343 12.38 10.17 -0.14
C VAL A 343 12.84 8.73 -0.11
N GLN A 344 12.33 7.93 -1.05
CA GLN A 344 12.82 6.58 -1.32
C GLN A 344 13.81 6.60 -2.48
N PHE A 345 14.82 5.75 -2.40
CA PHE A 345 15.79 5.60 -3.47
C PHE A 345 15.36 4.43 -4.33
N ASN A 346 15.02 4.71 -5.57
CA ASN A 346 14.55 3.69 -6.47
C ASN A 346 15.64 3.30 -7.46
N TYR A 347 16.18 2.11 -7.25
CA TYR A 347 17.12 1.45 -8.16
C TYR A 347 16.42 0.60 -9.23
N GLN A 348 15.08 0.57 -9.24
CA GLN A 348 14.24 -0.26 -10.11
C GLN A 348 14.46 0.02 -11.58
N ASN A 349 14.77 1.26 -11.88
CA ASN A 349 14.88 1.71 -13.27
C ASN A 349 16.10 1.16 -14.02
N ARG A 350 16.96 0.37 -13.36
CA ARG A 350 17.98 -0.39 -14.08
C ARG A 350 17.38 -1.33 -15.13
N ARG A 351 16.23 -1.95 -14.83
CA ARG A 351 15.51 -2.80 -15.79
C ARG A 351 14.69 -2.01 -16.81
N SER A 352 14.21 -0.83 -16.42
CA SER A 352 13.55 0.08 -17.34
C SER A 352 14.63 0.93 -18.02
N VAL A 353 14.95 0.60 -19.24
CA VAL A 353 15.92 1.35 -20.05
C VAL A 353 15.35 2.64 -20.65
N GLY A 354 14.21 3.12 -20.17
CA GLY A 354 13.56 4.35 -20.67
C GLY A 354 14.46 5.58 -20.62
N TRP A 355 15.30 5.70 -19.60
CA TRP A 355 16.27 6.77 -19.43
C TRP A 355 17.32 6.83 -20.55
N THR A 356 17.58 5.72 -21.27
CA THR A 356 18.55 5.69 -22.36
C THR A 356 18.15 6.56 -23.55
N ARG A 357 16.84 6.88 -23.67
CA ARG A 357 16.34 7.81 -24.70
C ARG A 357 16.89 9.23 -24.54
N GLN A 358 17.40 9.57 -23.36
CA GLN A 358 17.96 10.88 -23.06
C GLN A 358 19.47 10.94 -23.33
N ILE A 359 20.10 9.79 -23.68
CA ILE A 359 21.51 9.75 -24.06
C ILE A 359 21.61 10.07 -25.57
N PRO A 360 22.36 11.11 -25.94
CA PRO A 360 22.50 11.47 -27.34
C PRO A 360 23.35 10.47 -28.11
N GLY A 361 23.13 10.39 -29.41
CA GLY A 361 23.96 9.60 -30.34
C GLY A 361 23.29 8.31 -30.82
N PHE A 362 24.05 7.51 -31.53
CA PHE A 362 23.61 6.24 -32.14
C PHE A 362 24.78 5.27 -32.33
N GLY A 363 24.49 4.03 -32.69
CA GLY A 363 25.48 3.01 -33.03
C GLY A 363 26.38 2.59 -31.87
N LYS A 364 27.66 2.36 -32.11
CA LYS A 364 28.62 1.84 -31.14
C LYS A 364 28.85 2.81 -29.97
N ALA A 365 28.99 4.11 -30.28
CA ALA A 365 29.22 5.15 -29.28
C ALA A 365 28.03 5.27 -28.29
N TYR A 366 26.80 5.23 -28.79
CA TYR A 366 25.59 5.23 -27.99
C TYR A 366 25.54 4.00 -27.04
N LYS A 367 25.78 2.80 -27.59
CA LYS A 367 25.80 1.56 -26.79
C LYS A 367 26.85 1.61 -25.68
N GLN A 368 28.02 2.17 -25.97
CA GLN A 368 29.09 2.33 -24.99
C GLN A 368 28.69 3.34 -23.92
N ALA A 369 28.11 4.48 -24.28
CA ALA A 369 27.64 5.50 -23.33
C ALA A 369 26.55 4.95 -22.40
N VAL A 370 25.61 4.15 -22.92
CA VAL A 370 24.60 3.45 -22.12
C VAL A 370 25.27 2.48 -21.14
N LYS A 371 26.19 1.65 -21.60
CA LYS A 371 26.91 0.68 -20.76
C LYS A 371 27.66 1.34 -19.62
N GLU A 372 28.36 2.45 -19.90
CA GLU A 372 29.12 3.19 -18.90
C GLU A 372 28.23 3.88 -17.87
N ARG A 373 27.08 4.40 -18.26
CA ARG A 373 26.13 5.11 -17.37
C ARG A 373 25.21 4.20 -16.58
N TYR A 374 25.03 2.97 -17.04
CA TYR A 374 24.13 2.01 -16.38
C TYR A 374 24.41 1.80 -14.89
N PRO A 375 25.68 1.64 -14.43
CA PRO A 375 26.00 1.51 -13.01
C PRO A 375 25.73 2.78 -12.19
N ALA A 376 25.68 3.93 -12.85
CA ALA A 376 25.56 5.24 -12.22
C ALA A 376 24.11 5.74 -12.11
N PHE A 377 23.18 5.09 -12.79
CA PHE A 377 21.79 5.53 -12.85
C PHE A 377 21.08 5.36 -11.50
N LEU A 378 20.44 6.41 -11.03
CA LEU A 378 19.68 6.45 -9.80
C LEU A 378 18.41 7.29 -9.99
N THR A 379 17.32 6.88 -9.34
CA THR A 379 16.09 7.67 -9.24
C THR A 379 15.74 7.91 -7.78
N PHE A 380 15.47 9.16 -7.42
CA PHE A 380 14.76 9.52 -6.21
C PHE A 380 13.26 9.49 -6.48
N SER A 381 12.53 8.89 -5.57
CA SER A 381 11.06 8.85 -5.56
C SER A 381 10.57 9.47 -4.25
N PRO A 382 10.42 10.80 -4.19
CA PRO A 382 9.85 11.45 -3.03
C PRO A 382 8.35 11.19 -2.94
N TYR A 383 7.83 11.08 -1.71
CA TYR A 383 6.42 10.94 -1.38
C TYR A 383 6.00 12.07 -0.48
N GLY A 384 5.07 12.90 -0.96
CA GLY A 384 4.46 14.00 -0.23
C GLY A 384 3.08 13.62 0.30
N GLU A 385 2.73 14.21 1.42
CA GLU A 385 1.44 14.04 2.05
C GLU A 385 0.40 14.94 1.38
N LYS A 386 -0.63 14.30 0.79
CA LYS A 386 -1.80 15.06 0.32
C LYS A 386 -2.70 15.40 1.50
N THR A 387 -3.15 16.64 1.57
CA THR A 387 -4.16 17.06 2.54
C THR A 387 -5.58 16.71 2.05
N PRO A 388 -6.48 16.24 2.93
CA PRO A 388 -7.87 15.97 2.57
C PRO A 388 -8.57 17.22 2.04
N ASP A 389 -9.32 17.09 0.96
CA ASP A 389 -10.19 18.13 0.41
C ASP A 389 -11.43 17.52 -0.27
N SER A 390 -12.46 18.35 -0.54
CA SER A 390 -13.72 17.90 -1.12
C SER A 390 -13.66 17.66 -2.63
N GLN A 391 -12.63 18.15 -3.32
CA GLN A 391 -12.48 18.02 -4.78
C GLN A 391 -11.77 16.72 -5.17
N THR A 392 -11.16 16.03 -4.19
CA THR A 392 -10.48 14.75 -4.38
C THR A 392 -11.36 13.63 -3.84
N TYR A 393 -11.95 12.83 -4.73
CA TYR A 393 -12.95 11.84 -4.38
C TYR A 393 -12.96 10.65 -5.33
N ILE A 394 -13.69 9.61 -4.94
CA ILE A 394 -13.98 8.41 -5.73
C ILE A 394 -15.49 8.39 -6.01
N ASP A 395 -15.86 8.05 -7.24
CA ASP A 395 -17.24 7.74 -7.62
C ASP A 395 -17.30 6.54 -8.57
N LEU A 396 -18.49 6.19 -9.02
CA LEU A 396 -18.72 5.17 -10.03
C LEU A 396 -19.02 5.81 -11.38
N ASP A 397 -18.46 5.24 -12.44
CA ASP A 397 -18.79 5.67 -13.80
C ASP A 397 -20.23 5.24 -14.14
N PRO A 398 -21.08 6.15 -14.62
CA PRO A 398 -22.48 5.83 -14.93
C PRO A 398 -22.63 4.97 -16.19
N VAL A 399 -21.62 4.91 -17.05
CA VAL A 399 -21.69 4.25 -18.36
C VAL A 399 -20.72 3.07 -18.45
N GLU A 400 -19.45 3.31 -18.11
CA GLU A 400 -18.39 2.35 -18.26
C GLU A 400 -18.48 1.21 -17.24
N LYS A 401 -18.42 -0.01 -17.74
CA LYS A 401 -18.44 -1.25 -16.92
C LYS A 401 -17.19 -2.05 -17.14
N ASP A 402 -16.87 -2.89 -16.17
CA ASP A 402 -15.80 -3.87 -16.28
C ASP A 402 -16.26 -5.15 -17.01
N ASP A 403 -15.36 -6.14 -17.14
CA ASP A 403 -15.61 -7.42 -17.82
C ASP A 403 -16.70 -8.29 -17.16
N TRP A 404 -17.14 -7.90 -15.97
CA TRP A 404 -18.21 -8.55 -15.20
C TRP A 404 -19.49 -7.73 -15.12
N GLY A 405 -19.57 -6.63 -15.89
CA GLY A 405 -20.73 -5.76 -15.96
C GLY A 405 -20.87 -4.82 -14.75
N LEU A 406 -19.87 -4.69 -13.91
CA LEU A 406 -19.89 -3.80 -12.74
C LEU A 406 -19.42 -2.39 -13.13
N PRO A 407 -20.06 -1.33 -12.59
CA PRO A 407 -19.61 0.04 -12.79
C PRO A 407 -18.14 0.20 -12.43
N ARG A 408 -17.39 0.89 -13.26
CA ARG A 408 -15.98 1.17 -12.96
C ARG A 408 -15.86 2.32 -11.97
N ALA A 409 -14.94 2.18 -11.02
CA ALA A 409 -14.60 3.28 -10.11
C ALA A 409 -13.78 4.36 -10.83
N ARG A 410 -14.11 5.62 -10.59
CA ARG A 410 -13.35 6.79 -11.03
C ARG A 410 -12.67 7.44 -9.85
N ARG A 411 -11.49 8.01 -10.08
CA ARG A 411 -10.70 8.75 -9.10
C ARG A 411 -10.53 10.17 -9.59
N HIS A 412 -11.03 11.12 -8.83
CA HIS A 412 -10.85 12.53 -9.07
C HIS A 412 -9.77 13.04 -8.13
N VAL A 413 -8.70 13.61 -8.67
CA VAL A 413 -7.58 14.11 -7.88
C VAL A 413 -7.34 15.57 -8.20
N PHE A 414 -7.42 16.39 -7.18
CA PHE A 414 -7.10 17.81 -7.22
C PHE A 414 -5.90 18.08 -6.29
N TRP A 415 -4.95 18.85 -6.77
CA TRP A 415 -3.79 19.27 -5.97
C TRP A 415 -3.99 20.72 -5.58
N ASN A 416 -4.19 20.98 -4.28
CA ASN A 416 -4.35 22.32 -3.76
C ASN A 416 -2.99 23.03 -3.58
N ASP A 417 -3.01 24.31 -3.19
CA ASP A 417 -1.79 25.12 -3.07
C ASP A 417 -0.80 24.54 -2.05
N ASN A 418 -1.29 23.97 -0.94
CA ASN A 418 -0.44 23.29 0.05
C ASN A 418 0.24 22.06 -0.55
N ASP A 419 -0.51 21.24 -1.29
CA ASP A 419 0.02 20.05 -1.96
C ASP A 419 1.08 20.45 -3.00
N MET A 420 0.82 21.48 -3.80
CA MET A 420 1.78 21.98 -4.79
C MET A 420 3.04 22.59 -4.15
N ALA A 421 2.91 23.27 -3.01
CA ALA A 421 4.06 23.77 -2.26
C ALA A 421 4.94 22.61 -1.76
N ILE A 422 4.34 21.52 -1.24
CA ILE A 422 5.06 20.29 -0.88
C ILE A 422 5.75 19.71 -2.12
N PHE A 423 5.03 19.63 -3.25
CA PHE A 423 5.57 19.05 -4.50
C PHE A 423 6.83 19.80 -4.96
N HIS A 424 6.78 21.11 -5.04
CA HIS A 424 7.92 21.93 -5.48
C HIS A 424 9.11 21.79 -4.51
N ASP A 425 8.83 21.76 -3.22
CA ASP A 425 9.89 21.68 -2.21
C ASP A 425 10.54 20.28 -2.19
N MET A 426 9.77 19.21 -2.30
CA MET A 426 10.33 17.85 -2.38
C MET A 426 11.18 17.62 -3.64
N GLN A 427 10.81 18.23 -4.78
CA GLN A 427 11.60 18.18 -6.00
C GLN A 427 12.91 18.96 -5.86
N ARG A 428 12.84 20.17 -5.30
CA ARG A 428 14.00 21.01 -5.01
C ARG A 428 14.99 20.28 -4.10
N TRP A 429 14.54 19.80 -2.93
CA TRP A 429 15.39 19.07 -1.99
C TRP A 429 15.98 17.81 -2.57
N SER A 430 15.19 17.04 -3.34
CA SER A 430 15.67 15.84 -4.03
C SER A 430 16.81 16.17 -5.00
N LYS A 431 16.65 17.24 -5.79
CA LYS A 431 17.69 17.72 -6.69
C LYS A 431 18.94 18.19 -5.91
N ASP A 432 18.77 19.02 -4.88
CA ASP A 432 19.87 19.59 -4.11
C ASP A 432 20.71 18.50 -3.43
N ILE A 433 20.07 17.49 -2.86
CA ILE A 433 20.74 16.33 -2.25
C ILE A 433 21.54 15.56 -3.31
N LEU A 434 20.96 15.29 -4.47
CA LEU A 434 21.64 14.57 -5.55
C LEU A 434 22.83 15.36 -6.10
N VAL A 435 22.68 16.65 -6.34
CA VAL A 435 23.80 17.54 -6.76
C VAL A 435 24.91 17.54 -5.71
N SER A 436 24.55 17.69 -4.42
CA SER A 436 25.52 17.59 -3.32
C SER A 436 26.22 16.24 -3.21
N SER A 437 25.60 15.18 -3.75
CA SER A 437 26.15 13.82 -3.85
C SER A 437 27.09 13.63 -5.05
N GLY A 438 27.24 14.64 -5.91
CA GLY A 438 28.03 14.59 -7.13
C GLY A 438 27.26 13.94 -8.29
N ALA A 439 25.95 14.13 -8.36
CA ALA A 439 25.12 13.62 -9.45
C ALA A 439 24.99 14.64 -10.59
N GLU A 440 24.99 14.13 -11.82
CA GLU A 440 24.51 14.78 -13.02
C GLU A 440 22.98 14.53 -13.12
N ILE A 441 22.18 15.60 -13.07
CA ILE A 441 20.72 15.49 -13.13
C ILE A 441 20.31 15.24 -14.57
N LEU A 442 19.51 14.20 -14.76
CA LEU A 442 18.98 13.80 -16.06
C LEU A 442 17.58 14.36 -16.28
N GLU A 443 16.71 14.24 -15.27
CA GLU A 443 15.32 14.66 -15.36
C GLU A 443 14.77 15.01 -13.97
N VAL A 444 13.96 16.05 -13.89
CA VAL A 444 13.12 16.39 -12.75
C VAL A 444 11.67 16.37 -13.22
N TYR A 445 10.82 15.55 -12.58
CA TYR A 445 9.41 15.45 -13.00
C TYR A 445 8.68 16.76 -12.72
N GLY A 446 8.03 17.28 -13.78
CA GLY A 446 7.37 18.60 -13.72
C GLY A 446 6.02 18.60 -13.03
N GLU A 447 5.35 17.44 -12.93
CA GLU A 447 4.00 17.32 -12.40
C GLU A 447 3.89 16.20 -11.37
N PRO A 448 3.01 16.37 -10.36
CA PRO A 448 2.77 15.33 -9.36
C PRO A 448 2.03 14.14 -9.97
N ARG A 449 2.40 12.96 -9.49
CA ARG A 449 1.71 11.70 -9.80
C ARG A 449 1.14 11.12 -8.51
N THR A 450 0.14 10.26 -8.62
CA THR A 450 -0.44 9.57 -7.46
C THR A 450 0.25 8.23 -7.20
N ASN A 451 0.34 7.86 -5.93
CA ASN A 451 0.68 6.52 -5.47
C ASN A 451 -0.10 6.22 -4.18
N HIS A 452 -0.04 5.03 -3.63
CA HIS A 452 -0.63 4.63 -2.35
C HIS A 452 -2.02 5.24 -2.10
N GLU A 453 -3.04 4.57 -2.59
CA GLU A 453 -4.43 5.03 -2.49
C GLU A 453 -4.94 4.94 -1.05
N LEU A 454 -5.44 6.06 -0.50
CA LEU A 454 -5.92 6.21 0.88
C LEU A 454 -7.20 7.05 0.90
N GLY A 455 -7.99 6.93 1.98
CA GLY A 455 -9.22 7.70 2.16
C GLY A 455 -10.43 7.18 1.36
N GLY A 456 -11.54 7.86 1.46
CA GLY A 456 -12.80 7.50 0.79
C GLY A 456 -13.79 6.70 1.65
N ALA A 457 -13.36 6.14 2.79
CA ALA A 457 -14.22 5.56 3.82
C ALA A 457 -13.68 5.92 5.21
N ARG A 458 -13.38 7.20 5.39
CA ARG A 458 -12.58 7.73 6.50
C ARG A 458 -13.07 7.31 7.88
N MET A 459 -12.10 7.05 8.76
CA MET A 459 -12.31 6.80 10.18
C MET A 459 -12.56 8.11 10.94
N GLY A 460 -13.45 8.06 11.93
CA GLY A 460 -13.71 9.19 12.82
C GLY A 460 -14.60 8.81 13.99
N SER A 461 -14.73 9.70 14.97
CA SER A 461 -15.60 9.51 16.14
C SER A 461 -17.04 9.96 15.90
N ASP A 462 -17.25 10.90 14.97
CA ASP A 462 -18.58 11.43 14.65
C ASP A 462 -19.16 10.70 13.42
N PRO A 463 -20.30 9.98 13.58
CA PRO A 463 -20.97 9.28 12.48
C PRO A 463 -21.50 10.22 11.38
N LYS A 464 -21.61 11.51 11.64
CA LYS A 464 -22.03 12.49 10.63
C LYS A 464 -20.93 12.91 9.67
N THR A 465 -19.66 12.68 10.04
CA THR A 465 -18.49 13.14 9.28
C THR A 465 -17.51 12.02 8.97
N SER A 466 -17.89 10.77 9.21
CA SER A 466 -17.04 9.60 8.96
C SER A 466 -17.87 8.38 8.58
N VAL A 467 -17.21 7.37 8.03
CA VAL A 467 -17.84 6.11 7.58
C VAL A 467 -17.63 5.00 8.61
N VAL A 468 -16.44 4.94 9.20
CA VAL A 468 -16.10 3.93 10.21
C VAL A 468 -15.61 4.56 11.50
N ASN A 469 -15.80 3.83 12.60
CA ASN A 469 -15.31 4.22 13.92
C ASN A 469 -13.83 3.80 14.14
N ALA A 470 -13.32 4.05 15.35
CA ALA A 470 -11.94 3.73 15.75
C ALA A 470 -11.55 2.24 15.61
N PHE A 471 -12.49 1.33 15.48
CA PHE A 471 -12.29 -0.11 15.28
C PHE A 471 -12.52 -0.55 13.83
N CYS A 472 -12.54 0.37 12.87
CA CYS A 472 -12.86 0.09 11.47
C CYS A 472 -14.26 -0.51 11.24
N GLN A 473 -15.15 -0.43 12.23
CA GLN A 473 -16.55 -0.83 12.15
C GLN A 473 -17.35 0.32 11.55
N THR A 474 -18.24 0.04 10.60
CA THR A 474 -19.10 1.09 10.05
C THR A 474 -20.04 1.64 11.12
N HIS A 475 -20.31 2.95 11.08
CA HIS A 475 -21.26 3.57 12.01
C HIS A 475 -22.69 3.09 11.76
N ASP A 476 -23.03 2.85 10.50
CA ASP A 476 -24.38 2.51 10.10
C ASP A 476 -24.77 1.05 10.34
N VAL A 477 -23.84 0.10 10.13
CA VAL A 477 -24.14 -1.34 10.12
C VAL A 477 -23.25 -2.06 11.13
N PRO A 478 -23.83 -2.62 12.21
CA PRO A 478 -23.05 -3.05 13.40
C PRO A 478 -22.18 -4.29 13.17
N ASN A 479 -22.37 -5.05 12.09
CA ASN A 479 -21.59 -6.25 11.76
C ASN A 479 -20.85 -6.12 10.41
N LEU A 480 -20.64 -4.87 9.95
CA LEU A 480 -19.85 -4.54 8.78
C LEU A 480 -18.59 -3.78 9.17
N PHE A 481 -17.45 -4.18 8.63
CA PHE A 481 -16.14 -3.56 8.84
C PHE A 481 -15.49 -3.22 7.50
N VAL A 482 -14.70 -2.14 7.48
CA VAL A 482 -13.85 -1.77 6.34
C VAL A 482 -12.43 -1.65 6.84
N VAL A 483 -11.50 -2.42 6.26
CA VAL A 483 -10.13 -2.48 6.80
C VAL A 483 -9.12 -2.51 5.65
N ASP A 484 -8.72 -1.35 5.19
CA ASP A 484 -7.61 -1.12 4.25
C ASP A 484 -7.26 0.37 4.22
N GLY A 485 -6.60 0.83 3.17
CA GLY A 485 -6.23 2.24 3.03
C GLY A 485 -7.41 3.20 2.95
N SER A 486 -8.62 2.72 2.66
CA SER A 486 -9.80 3.58 2.54
C SER A 486 -10.22 4.25 3.85
N VAL A 487 -9.87 3.63 5.00
CA VAL A 487 -10.26 4.15 6.31
C VAL A 487 -9.38 5.27 6.85
N PHE A 488 -8.32 5.63 6.15
CA PHE A 488 -7.37 6.66 6.56
C PHE A 488 -8.02 8.05 6.49
N PRO A 489 -8.12 8.80 7.60
CA PRO A 489 -8.62 10.17 7.59
C PRO A 489 -7.56 11.19 7.15
N SER A 490 -6.29 10.86 7.30
CA SER A 490 -5.14 11.61 6.78
C SER A 490 -4.01 10.68 6.37
N ALA A 491 -3.20 11.12 5.43
CA ALA A 491 -1.99 10.42 4.97
C ALA A 491 -0.78 10.74 5.87
N SER A 492 0.30 10.04 5.62
CA SER A 492 1.67 10.32 6.05
C SER A 492 2.54 10.24 4.79
N GLU A 493 3.78 10.70 4.83
CA GLU A 493 4.76 10.44 3.76
C GLU A 493 5.23 8.97 3.74
N LYS A 494 4.87 8.20 4.76
CA LYS A 494 5.26 6.80 4.94
C LYS A 494 4.37 5.84 4.15
N ASN A 495 4.94 4.75 3.67
CA ASN A 495 4.17 3.69 3.00
C ASN A 495 3.10 3.13 3.96
N PRO A 496 1.82 3.05 3.56
CA PRO A 496 0.72 2.80 4.48
C PRO A 496 0.52 1.32 4.84
N THR A 497 1.12 0.38 4.10
CA THR A 497 0.80 -1.05 4.21
C THR A 497 1.02 -1.60 5.62
N HIS A 498 2.06 -1.16 6.31
CA HIS A 498 2.34 -1.61 7.68
C HIS A 498 1.26 -1.14 8.66
N THR A 499 0.81 0.12 8.54
CA THR A 499 -0.32 0.67 9.32
C THR A 499 -1.64 -0.05 9.00
N ILE A 500 -1.89 -0.35 7.71
CA ILE A 500 -3.05 -1.16 7.30
C ILE A 500 -3.04 -2.53 8.00
N MET A 501 -1.89 -3.20 8.07
CA MET A 501 -1.78 -4.51 8.73
C MET A 501 -1.94 -4.41 10.25
N ALA A 502 -1.44 -3.36 10.88
CA ALA A 502 -1.63 -3.10 12.31
C ALA A 502 -3.12 -2.85 12.64
N LEU A 503 -3.81 -2.03 11.84
CA LEU A 503 -5.26 -1.85 11.93
C LEU A 503 -6.02 -3.17 11.75
N ALA A 504 -5.64 -3.98 10.75
CA ALA A 504 -6.24 -5.27 10.48
C ALA A 504 -6.09 -6.24 11.67
N SER A 505 -4.90 -6.27 12.28
CA SER A 505 -4.65 -7.07 13.49
C SER A 505 -5.50 -6.62 14.67
N ARG A 506 -5.58 -5.30 14.91
CA ARG A 506 -6.39 -4.70 15.99
C ARG A 506 -7.88 -4.97 15.79
N THR A 507 -8.38 -4.80 14.58
CA THR A 507 -9.77 -5.08 14.25
C THR A 507 -10.11 -6.57 14.36
N ALA A 508 -9.17 -7.46 14.00
CA ALA A 508 -9.36 -8.91 14.18
C ALA A 508 -9.55 -9.28 15.66
N ASP A 509 -8.75 -8.72 16.56
CA ASP A 509 -8.90 -8.93 18.00
C ASP A 509 -10.24 -8.37 18.53
N HIS A 510 -10.66 -7.21 18.02
CA HIS A 510 -11.98 -6.63 18.35
C HIS A 510 -13.14 -7.53 17.90
N ILE A 511 -13.13 -8.01 16.65
CA ILE A 511 -14.16 -8.91 16.11
C ILE A 511 -14.20 -10.22 16.90
N ALA A 512 -13.07 -10.86 17.15
CA ALA A 512 -13.00 -12.11 17.91
C ALA A 512 -13.53 -11.94 19.33
N GLY A 513 -13.23 -10.82 19.99
CA GLY A 513 -13.74 -10.48 21.31
C GLY A 513 -15.27 -10.32 21.33
N ARG A 514 -15.83 -9.68 20.31
CA ARG A 514 -17.29 -9.48 20.18
C ARG A 514 -18.04 -10.77 19.84
N LEU A 515 -17.46 -11.60 18.96
CA LEU A 515 -18.03 -12.93 18.64
C LEU A 515 -18.11 -13.82 19.90
N LYS A 516 -17.08 -13.80 20.76
CA LYS A 516 -17.08 -14.55 22.02
C LYS A 516 -18.17 -14.08 23.00
N LYS A 517 -18.54 -12.80 22.95
CA LYS A 517 -19.61 -12.21 23.77
C LYS A 517 -21.01 -12.41 23.16
N GLY A 518 -21.10 -12.88 21.91
CA GLY A 518 -22.37 -12.99 21.19
C GLY A 518 -22.91 -11.68 20.64
N ASP A 519 -22.08 -10.63 20.58
CA ASP A 519 -22.46 -9.27 20.14
C ASP A 519 -22.43 -9.08 18.60
N LEU A 520 -21.92 -10.07 17.85
CA LEU A 520 -21.83 -10.07 16.38
C LEU A 520 -22.52 -11.28 15.78
#